data_a873548ae3e1e7287c21e32584785cb4
#
_entry.id   a873548ae3e1e7287c21e32584785cb4
#
_cell.length_a   1.000
_cell.length_b   1.000
_cell.length_c   1.000
_cell.angle_alpha   90.00
_cell.angle_beta   90.00
_cell.angle_gamma   90.00
#
_symmetry.space_group_name_H-M   'P 1'
#
loop_
_entity.id
_entity.type
_entity.pdbx_description
1 polymer ?
#
loop_
_entity_poly.entity_id
_entity_poly.type
_entity_poly.pdbx_seq_one_letter_code
_entity_poly.pdbx_strand_id
1 'polypeptide(L)'
;MKKEAFYSQMPDGTEIYYEKSGVGEPLFLLHGNGDSGGYFSHQVPLFEKYFTVYVIDSRAHGKSNNTQPYLDFPLMADDLVQLIAQESLSDVTILGFSDGANLALVFSVLYPQKVRALVLNSGNIFVSGVKFWANWWSSAQLIWFWLGHFFIPKYQQKLSMIRLMLHDSGVSESQLHQIACPTLIIVGYRDLVTLRHSKFLARSIPQASFVRMKGENHFYARRNPDSFNQEVLAFLNSVGEVEK
;
A
#
# COMPACT_ATOMS: atom_id res chain seq x y z
N MET A 1 22.15 1.55 -7.90
CA MET A 1 21.97 2.86 -8.58
C MET A 1 21.92 3.99 -7.55
N LYS A 2 22.04 5.26 -7.94
CA LYS A 2 21.99 6.38 -6.98
C LYS A 2 20.54 6.55 -6.51
N LYS A 3 20.34 6.53 -5.21
CA LYS A 3 19.06 6.79 -4.57
C LYS A 3 18.95 8.27 -4.28
N GLU A 4 17.88 8.89 -4.69
CA GLU A 4 17.61 10.31 -4.47
C GLU A 4 16.34 10.45 -3.61
N ALA A 5 16.34 11.46 -2.73
CA ALA A 5 15.25 11.70 -1.79
C ALA A 5 14.60 13.06 -2.07
N PHE A 6 13.26 13.09 -2.01
CA PHE A 6 12.46 14.24 -2.36
C PHE A 6 11.31 14.45 -1.36
N TYR A 7 10.78 15.67 -1.36
CA TYR A 7 9.52 16.02 -0.73
C TYR A 7 8.59 16.62 -1.79
N SER A 8 7.41 16.02 -1.93
CA SER A 8 6.32 16.51 -2.78
C SER A 8 5.35 17.30 -1.92
N GLN A 9 5.12 18.57 -2.25
CA GLN A 9 4.20 19.43 -1.51
C GLN A 9 2.78 19.26 -2.03
N MET A 10 1.86 18.92 -1.12
CA MET A 10 0.44 18.77 -1.42
C MET A 10 -0.29 20.11 -1.33
N PRO A 11 -1.47 20.26 -1.99
CA PRO A 11 -2.24 21.51 -1.98
C PRO A 11 -2.64 22.01 -0.57
N ASP A 12 -2.76 21.11 0.40
CA ASP A 12 -3.08 21.43 1.80
C ASP A 12 -1.84 21.79 2.65
N GLY A 13 -0.65 21.85 2.03
CA GLY A 13 0.62 22.10 2.71
C GLY A 13 1.27 20.88 3.35
N THR A 14 0.69 19.69 3.19
CA THR A 14 1.35 18.42 3.58
C THR A 14 2.55 18.15 2.68
N GLU A 15 3.63 17.63 3.26
CA GLU A 15 4.82 17.19 2.55
C GLU A 15 4.89 15.67 2.55
N ILE A 16 4.87 15.08 1.36
CA ILE A 16 5.02 13.65 1.15
C ILE A 16 6.49 13.35 0.77
N TYR A 17 7.15 12.61 1.64
CA TYR A 17 8.51 12.13 1.38
C TYR A 17 8.50 10.91 0.49
N TYR A 18 9.41 10.86 -0.48
CA TYR A 18 9.68 9.68 -1.27
C TYR A 18 11.14 9.57 -1.67
N GLU A 19 11.56 8.36 -1.97
CA GLU A 19 12.87 8.06 -2.51
C GLU A 19 12.70 7.48 -3.91
N LYS A 20 13.58 7.88 -4.83
CA LYS A 20 13.57 7.46 -6.23
C LYS A 20 14.88 6.80 -6.60
N SER A 21 14.82 5.64 -7.27
CA SER A 21 16.00 4.94 -7.80
C SER A 21 15.62 4.08 -9.00
N GLY A 22 16.60 3.70 -9.79
CA GLY A 22 16.39 2.84 -10.96
C GLY A 22 16.03 3.61 -12.24
N VAL A 23 15.76 2.85 -13.29
CA VAL A 23 15.36 3.34 -14.63
C VAL A 23 14.35 2.35 -15.21
N GLY A 24 13.35 2.84 -15.92
CA GLY A 24 12.26 2.07 -16.51
C GLY A 24 10.90 2.64 -16.13
N GLU A 25 9.87 1.84 -16.30
CA GLU A 25 8.50 2.23 -15.98
C GLU A 25 8.32 2.50 -14.47
N PRO A 26 7.43 3.41 -14.09
CA PRO A 26 7.26 3.81 -12.69
C PRO A 26 6.61 2.72 -11.84
N LEU A 27 7.28 2.35 -10.74
CA LEU A 27 6.79 1.43 -9.72
C LEU A 27 6.68 2.15 -8.36
N PHE A 28 5.47 2.30 -7.86
CA PHE A 28 5.19 2.86 -6.54
C PHE A 28 5.18 1.76 -5.49
N LEU A 29 5.92 1.93 -4.41
CA LEU A 29 5.95 1.04 -3.25
C LEU A 29 5.27 1.73 -2.06
N LEU A 30 4.13 1.18 -1.61
CA LEU A 30 3.28 1.73 -0.55
C LEU A 30 3.31 0.81 0.66
N HIS A 31 3.90 1.28 1.76
CA HIS A 31 4.04 0.52 3.01
C HIS A 31 2.75 0.40 3.82
N GLY A 32 2.74 -0.47 4.83
CA GLY A 32 1.63 -0.66 5.75
C GLY A 32 1.53 0.39 6.86
N ASN A 33 0.43 0.35 7.61
CA ASN A 33 0.18 1.26 8.73
C ASN A 33 1.30 1.23 9.78
N GLY A 34 1.71 2.41 10.21
CA GLY A 34 2.73 2.56 11.25
C GLY A 34 4.17 2.27 10.81
N ASP A 35 4.40 1.94 9.53
CA ASP A 35 5.73 1.69 8.94
C ASP A 35 6.16 2.90 8.09
N SER A 36 7.12 2.71 7.21
CA SER A 36 7.65 3.67 6.26
C SER A 36 8.18 2.93 5.02
N GLY A 37 8.67 3.67 4.03
CA GLY A 37 9.32 3.10 2.84
C GLY A 37 10.46 2.13 3.15
N GLY A 38 11.06 2.23 4.34
CA GLY A 38 12.06 1.28 4.84
C GLY A 38 11.59 -0.18 4.87
N TYR A 39 10.28 -0.43 4.87
CA TYR A 39 9.70 -1.76 4.72
C TYR A 39 10.23 -2.50 3.48
N PHE A 40 10.44 -1.78 2.39
CA PHE A 40 10.85 -2.33 1.09
C PHE A 40 12.35 -2.38 0.85
N SER A 41 13.17 -2.26 1.91
CA SER A 41 14.64 -2.26 1.79
C SER A 41 15.23 -3.46 1.06
N HIS A 42 14.55 -4.62 1.09
CA HIS A 42 14.95 -5.84 0.39
C HIS A 42 14.35 -5.97 -1.02
N GLN A 43 13.32 -5.20 -1.35
CA GLN A 43 12.65 -5.19 -2.65
C GLN A 43 13.35 -4.22 -3.62
N VAL A 44 13.68 -3.03 -3.16
CA VAL A 44 14.26 -1.95 -3.96
C VAL A 44 15.50 -2.40 -4.75
N PRO A 45 16.52 -3.08 -4.18
CA PRO A 45 17.73 -3.45 -4.92
C PRO A 45 17.51 -4.38 -6.11
N LEU A 46 16.37 -5.10 -6.13
CA LEU A 46 16.01 -5.93 -7.26
C LEU A 46 15.15 -5.15 -8.25
N PHE A 47 14.13 -4.46 -7.77
CA PHE A 47 13.17 -3.78 -8.65
C PHE A 47 13.77 -2.58 -9.39
N GLU A 48 14.73 -1.85 -8.78
CA GLU A 48 15.43 -0.73 -9.44
C GLU A 48 16.25 -1.14 -10.68
N LYS A 49 16.42 -2.44 -10.93
CA LYS A 49 17.06 -2.95 -12.14
C LYS A 49 16.12 -2.93 -13.36
N TYR A 50 14.82 -2.86 -13.12
CA TYR A 50 13.76 -2.99 -14.14
C TYR A 50 12.80 -1.80 -14.15
N PHE A 51 12.73 -1.03 -13.07
CA PHE A 51 11.76 0.03 -12.84
C PHE A 51 12.42 1.30 -12.32
N THR A 52 11.81 2.43 -12.59
CA THR A 52 11.99 3.62 -11.77
C THR A 52 11.15 3.44 -10.51
N VAL A 53 11.79 3.07 -9.40
CA VAL A 53 11.13 2.74 -8.13
C VAL A 53 10.93 4.00 -7.30
N TYR A 54 9.70 4.26 -6.90
CA TYR A 54 9.30 5.31 -5.97
C TYR A 54 8.90 4.68 -4.65
N VAL A 55 9.70 4.86 -3.61
CA VAL A 55 9.43 4.38 -2.26
C VAL A 55 8.80 5.51 -1.47
N ILE A 56 7.50 5.44 -1.23
CA ILE A 56 6.72 6.56 -0.71
C ILE A 56 6.43 6.34 0.77
N ASP A 57 6.77 7.32 1.61
CA ASP A 57 6.24 7.42 2.96
C ASP A 57 4.83 8.03 2.86
N SER A 58 3.82 7.25 3.16
CA SER A 58 2.43 7.70 3.11
C SER A 58 2.18 8.86 4.10
N ARG A 59 1.18 9.69 3.82
CA ARG A 59 0.73 10.78 4.71
C ARG A 59 0.67 10.32 6.17
N ALA A 60 1.14 11.13 7.11
CA ALA A 60 1.27 10.85 8.54
C ALA A 60 2.25 9.73 8.91
N HIS A 61 3.04 9.18 7.98
CA HIS A 61 3.98 8.09 8.22
C HIS A 61 5.42 8.48 7.85
N GLY A 62 6.40 7.77 8.43
CA GLY A 62 7.81 7.95 8.12
C GLY A 62 8.28 9.39 8.28
N LYS A 63 8.76 9.98 7.19
CA LYS A 63 9.20 11.37 7.08
C LYS A 63 8.13 12.31 6.53
N SER A 64 6.98 11.77 6.06
CA SER A 64 5.83 12.55 5.62
C SER A 64 5.06 13.11 6.81
N ASN A 65 4.60 14.36 6.70
CA ASN A 65 3.72 14.95 7.70
C ASN A 65 2.23 14.79 7.33
N ASN A 66 1.35 15.39 8.11
CA ASN A 66 -0.06 15.55 7.83
C ASN A 66 -0.55 16.85 8.47
N THR A 67 -1.04 17.77 7.66
CA THR A 67 -1.61 19.04 8.12
C THR A 67 -3.10 18.95 8.45
N GLN A 68 -3.76 17.84 8.02
CA GLN A 68 -5.18 17.61 8.28
C GLN A 68 -5.40 16.95 9.65
N PRO A 69 -6.53 17.22 10.33
CA PRO A 69 -6.88 16.59 11.61
C PRO A 69 -7.32 15.12 11.47
N TYR A 70 -7.48 14.63 10.25
CA TYR A 70 -7.92 13.27 9.92
C TYR A 70 -6.98 12.59 8.91
N LEU A 71 -7.19 11.31 8.72
CA LEU A 71 -6.51 10.48 7.74
C LEU A 71 -7.50 9.47 7.17
N ASP A 72 -7.66 9.45 5.86
CA ASP A 72 -8.45 8.45 5.14
C ASP A 72 -7.80 8.08 3.80
N PHE A 73 -8.24 6.98 3.21
CA PHE A 73 -7.67 6.49 1.95
C PHE A 73 -7.94 7.41 0.74
N PRO A 74 -9.11 8.06 0.58
CA PRO A 74 -9.31 9.03 -0.49
C PRO A 74 -8.32 10.18 -0.45
N LEU A 75 -8.09 10.79 0.70
CA LEU A 75 -7.08 11.86 0.87
C LEU A 75 -5.67 11.37 0.51
N MET A 76 -5.31 10.16 0.95
CA MET A 76 -4.01 9.57 0.60
C MET A 76 -3.92 9.21 -0.90
N ALA A 77 -5.03 8.85 -1.54
CA ALA A 77 -5.07 8.60 -2.98
C ALA A 77 -4.88 9.92 -3.78
N ASP A 78 -5.43 11.02 -3.31
CA ASP A 78 -5.19 12.35 -3.88
C ASP A 78 -3.71 12.74 -3.81
N ASP A 79 -3.00 12.39 -2.72
CA ASP A 79 -1.54 12.59 -2.63
C ASP A 79 -0.80 11.87 -3.75
N LEU A 80 -1.17 10.63 -4.07
CA LEU A 80 -0.54 9.87 -5.16
C LEU A 80 -0.81 10.51 -6.53
N VAL A 81 -2.00 11.05 -6.77
CA VAL A 81 -2.31 11.80 -8.00
C VAL A 81 -1.43 13.04 -8.13
N GLN A 82 -1.26 13.79 -7.06
CA GLN A 82 -0.40 14.97 -7.05
C GLN A 82 1.06 14.59 -7.33
N LEU A 83 1.54 13.50 -6.72
CA LEU A 83 2.90 13.00 -6.97
C LEU A 83 3.08 12.58 -8.43
N ILE A 84 2.12 11.84 -9.01
CA ILE A 84 2.11 11.45 -10.43
C ILE A 84 2.19 12.69 -11.34
N ALA A 85 1.42 13.72 -11.02
CA ALA A 85 1.41 14.96 -11.79
C ALA A 85 2.74 15.72 -11.68
N GLN A 86 3.31 15.85 -10.47
CA GLN A 86 4.59 16.55 -10.23
C GLN A 86 5.76 15.84 -10.89
N GLU A 87 5.76 14.49 -10.93
CA GLU A 87 6.77 13.67 -11.60
C GLU A 87 6.50 13.54 -13.11
N SER A 88 5.42 14.17 -13.64
CA SER A 88 5.01 14.12 -15.05
C SER A 88 4.78 12.68 -15.56
N LEU A 89 4.24 11.80 -14.71
CA LEU A 89 3.94 10.41 -15.06
C LEU A 89 2.53 10.30 -15.67
N SER A 90 2.36 9.38 -16.63
CA SER A 90 1.03 9.06 -17.20
C SER A 90 0.23 8.17 -16.27
N ASP A 91 0.85 7.05 -15.88
CA ASP A 91 0.31 5.97 -15.08
C ASP A 91 1.44 5.25 -14.34
N VAL A 92 1.10 4.39 -13.39
CA VAL A 92 2.07 3.71 -12.52
C VAL A 92 1.67 2.26 -12.24
N THR A 93 2.66 1.40 -12.04
CA THR A 93 2.46 0.12 -11.37
C THR A 93 2.56 0.33 -9.86
N ILE A 94 1.68 -0.29 -9.07
CA ILE A 94 1.66 -0.12 -7.61
C ILE A 94 1.83 -1.46 -6.92
N LEU A 95 2.82 -1.53 -6.02
CA LEU A 95 2.94 -2.60 -5.04
C LEU A 95 2.65 -2.03 -3.65
N GLY A 96 1.54 -2.47 -3.07
CA GLY A 96 1.11 -2.07 -1.73
C GLY A 96 1.18 -3.23 -0.74
N PHE A 97 1.56 -2.93 0.49
CA PHE A 97 1.54 -3.84 1.63
C PHE A 97 0.53 -3.39 2.67
N SER A 98 -0.37 -4.29 3.12
CA SER A 98 -1.36 -4.03 4.17
C SER A 98 -2.18 -2.77 3.85
N ASP A 99 -2.16 -1.70 4.66
CA ASP A 99 -2.83 -0.43 4.35
C ASP A 99 -2.31 0.21 3.06
N GLY A 100 -1.06 -0.01 2.67
CA GLY A 100 -0.57 0.39 1.34
C GLY A 100 -1.27 -0.35 0.20
N ALA A 101 -1.69 -1.62 0.41
CA ALA A 101 -2.51 -2.36 -0.55
C ALA A 101 -3.96 -1.87 -0.55
N ASN A 102 -4.49 -1.47 0.61
CA ASN A 102 -5.80 -0.83 0.72
C ASN A 102 -5.83 0.51 -0.02
N LEU A 103 -4.78 1.32 0.15
CA LEU A 103 -4.58 2.58 -0.57
C LEU A 103 -4.50 2.34 -2.10
N ALA A 104 -3.75 1.33 -2.53
CA ALA A 104 -3.64 0.98 -3.95
C ALA A 104 -5.01 0.59 -4.54
N LEU A 105 -5.85 -0.15 -3.80
CA LEU A 105 -7.22 -0.49 -4.21
C LEU A 105 -8.10 0.77 -4.31
N VAL A 106 -8.11 1.63 -3.30
CA VAL A 106 -8.88 2.88 -3.33
C VAL A 106 -8.42 3.76 -4.48
N PHE A 107 -7.10 3.88 -4.68
CA PHE A 107 -6.53 4.65 -5.79
C PHE A 107 -6.97 4.11 -7.15
N SER A 108 -6.95 2.78 -7.35
CA SER A 108 -7.36 2.17 -8.61
C SER A 108 -8.85 2.34 -8.94
N VAL A 109 -9.69 2.48 -7.92
CA VAL A 109 -11.12 2.76 -8.07
C VAL A 109 -11.36 4.24 -8.42
N LEU A 110 -10.66 5.16 -7.75
CA LEU A 110 -10.83 6.60 -7.95
C LEU A 110 -10.15 7.09 -9.23
N TYR A 111 -9.01 6.50 -9.59
CA TYR A 111 -8.15 6.93 -10.70
C TYR A 111 -7.73 5.75 -11.60
N PRO A 112 -8.68 4.99 -12.17
CA PRO A 112 -8.39 3.76 -12.92
C PRO A 112 -7.44 3.97 -14.10
N GLN A 113 -7.47 5.14 -14.74
CA GLN A 113 -6.59 5.50 -15.87
C GLN A 113 -5.13 5.78 -15.44
N LYS A 114 -4.86 5.82 -14.15
CA LYS A 114 -3.52 6.06 -13.59
C LYS A 114 -2.82 4.79 -13.14
N VAL A 115 -3.44 3.61 -13.33
CA VAL A 115 -2.91 2.35 -12.83
C VAL A 115 -2.69 1.37 -13.97
N ARG A 116 -1.43 0.92 -14.16
CA ARG A 116 -1.01 -0.09 -15.14
C ARG A 116 -1.19 -1.51 -14.61
N ALA A 117 -0.71 -1.76 -13.40
CA ALA A 117 -0.85 -3.05 -12.72
C ALA A 117 -0.84 -2.87 -11.19
N LEU A 118 -1.43 -3.81 -10.47
CA LEU A 118 -1.49 -3.84 -9.01
C LEU A 118 -0.83 -5.10 -8.44
N VAL A 119 -0.05 -4.92 -7.39
CA VAL A 119 0.39 -5.99 -6.50
C VAL A 119 -0.10 -5.68 -5.09
N LEU A 120 -1.06 -6.48 -4.61
CA LEU A 120 -1.75 -6.30 -3.35
C LEU A 120 -1.24 -7.33 -2.34
N ASN A 121 -0.24 -6.96 -1.56
CA ASN A 121 0.29 -7.81 -0.51
C ASN A 121 -0.51 -7.62 0.79
N SER A 122 -1.34 -8.61 1.11
CA SER A 122 -2.09 -8.68 2.38
C SER A 122 -3.04 -7.49 2.62
N GLY A 123 -3.70 -7.00 1.57
CA GLY A 123 -4.71 -5.93 1.66
C GLY A 123 -6.07 -6.43 2.08
N ASN A 124 -6.89 -5.51 2.64
CA ASN A 124 -8.29 -5.74 2.99
C ASN A 124 -9.13 -4.47 2.79
N ILE A 125 -10.34 -4.60 2.28
CA ILE A 125 -11.26 -3.45 2.14
C ILE A 125 -12.28 -3.35 3.28
N PHE A 126 -12.48 -4.43 4.04
CA PHE A 126 -13.37 -4.49 5.18
C PHE A 126 -12.59 -4.84 6.45
N VAL A 127 -12.92 -4.20 7.56
CA VAL A 127 -12.40 -4.52 8.90
C VAL A 127 -12.68 -5.99 9.26
N SER A 128 -13.85 -6.51 8.87
CA SER A 128 -14.20 -7.92 9.04
C SER A 128 -13.33 -8.89 8.23
N GLY A 129 -12.57 -8.39 7.25
CA GLY A 129 -11.57 -9.15 6.50
C GLY A 129 -10.32 -9.49 7.30
N VAL A 130 -10.08 -8.81 8.41
CA VAL A 130 -8.95 -9.02 9.33
C VAL A 130 -9.37 -9.96 10.46
N LYS A 131 -8.43 -10.76 10.98
CA LYS A 131 -8.69 -11.67 12.10
C LYS A 131 -9.11 -10.90 13.35
N PHE A 132 -10.13 -11.38 14.04
CA PHE A 132 -10.75 -10.74 15.20
C PHE A 132 -9.73 -10.28 16.28
N TRP A 133 -8.76 -11.11 16.63
CA TRP A 133 -7.77 -10.77 17.64
C TRP A 133 -6.86 -9.59 17.24
N ALA A 134 -6.58 -9.41 15.93
CA ALA A 134 -5.80 -8.28 15.44
C ALA A 134 -6.62 -6.98 15.53
N ASN A 135 -7.91 -7.03 15.19
CA ASN A 135 -8.82 -5.89 15.36
C ASN A 135 -8.99 -5.53 16.84
N TRP A 136 -9.09 -6.53 17.72
CA TRP A 136 -9.16 -6.29 19.16
C TRP A 136 -7.90 -5.60 19.68
N TRP A 137 -6.72 -6.02 19.22
CA TRP A 137 -5.45 -5.37 19.59
C TRP A 137 -5.41 -3.92 19.10
N SER A 138 -5.81 -3.65 17.87
CA SER A 138 -5.89 -2.29 17.32
C SER A 138 -6.88 -1.42 18.11
N SER A 139 -8.03 -1.97 18.52
CA SER A 139 -8.99 -1.28 19.36
C SER A 139 -8.43 -0.95 20.75
N ALA A 140 -7.66 -1.87 21.35
CA ALA A 140 -7.00 -1.63 22.63
C ALA A 140 -5.94 -0.51 22.51
N GLN A 141 -5.18 -0.48 21.40
CA GLN A 141 -4.24 0.61 21.10
C GLN A 141 -4.97 1.94 20.90
N LEU A 142 -6.13 1.95 20.24
CA LEU A 142 -6.93 3.17 20.06
C LEU A 142 -7.30 3.78 21.42
N ILE A 143 -7.79 2.96 22.34
CA ILE A 143 -8.15 3.41 23.70
C ILE A 143 -6.91 3.96 24.44
N TRP A 144 -5.78 3.25 24.35
CA TRP A 144 -4.53 3.66 24.98
C TRP A 144 -4.06 5.03 24.49
N PHE A 145 -4.00 5.22 23.18
CA PHE A 145 -3.56 6.49 22.60
C PHE A 145 -4.60 7.59 22.79
N TRP A 146 -5.89 7.27 22.83
CA TRP A 146 -6.96 8.22 23.13
C TRP A 146 -6.86 8.75 24.58
N LEU A 147 -6.55 7.89 25.54
CA LEU A 147 -6.34 8.33 26.92
C LEU A 147 -5.07 9.20 27.07
N GLY A 148 -4.04 8.92 26.28
CA GLY A 148 -2.77 9.62 26.37
C GLY A 148 -2.63 10.89 25.53
N HIS A 149 -3.49 11.13 24.52
CA HIS A 149 -3.30 12.24 23.56
C HIS A 149 -3.42 13.63 24.20
N PHE A 150 -4.13 13.77 25.30
CA PHE A 150 -4.23 15.02 26.06
C PHE A 150 -2.87 15.44 26.67
N PHE A 151 -1.98 14.48 26.91
CA PHE A 151 -0.69 14.71 27.53
C PHE A 151 0.49 14.60 26.54
N ILE A 152 0.29 13.88 25.42
CA ILE A 152 1.33 13.56 24.45
C ILE A 152 0.84 13.90 23.04
N PRO A 153 1.21 15.09 22.48
CA PRO A 153 0.72 15.53 21.16
C PRO A 153 0.93 14.52 20.02
N LYS A 154 2.04 13.77 20.06
CA LYS A 154 2.32 12.71 19.05
C LYS A 154 1.24 11.60 19.00
N TYR A 155 0.42 11.46 20.04
CA TYR A 155 -0.64 10.46 20.05
C TYR A 155 -1.81 10.82 19.14
N GLN A 156 -2.02 12.09 18.83
CA GLN A 156 -3.03 12.51 17.85
C GLN A 156 -2.77 11.88 16.47
N GLN A 157 -1.53 11.89 16.00
CA GLN A 157 -1.16 11.24 14.75
C GLN A 157 -1.35 9.71 14.83
N LYS A 158 -0.96 9.09 15.95
CA LYS A 158 -1.19 7.64 16.17
C LYS A 158 -2.66 7.27 16.17
N LEU A 159 -3.52 8.13 16.72
CA LEU A 159 -4.97 7.93 16.70
C LEU A 159 -5.53 7.92 15.28
N SER A 160 -5.13 8.85 14.40
CA SER A 160 -5.60 8.88 13.02
C SER A 160 -5.16 7.63 12.25
N MET A 161 -3.92 7.17 12.45
CA MET A 161 -3.39 5.95 11.84
C MET A 161 -4.15 4.68 12.28
N ILE A 162 -4.46 4.55 13.58
CA ILE A 162 -5.21 3.39 14.10
C ILE A 162 -6.68 3.45 13.65
N ARG A 163 -7.28 4.63 13.61
CA ARG A 163 -8.63 4.81 13.08
C ARG A 163 -8.72 4.33 11.64
N LEU A 164 -7.72 4.61 10.81
CA LEU A 164 -7.66 4.13 9.43
C LEU A 164 -7.82 2.60 9.35
N MET A 165 -7.13 1.84 10.21
CA MET A 165 -7.22 0.37 10.26
C MET A 165 -8.57 -0.16 10.78
N LEU A 166 -9.30 0.62 11.56
CA LEU A 166 -10.58 0.24 12.19
C LEU A 166 -11.81 0.67 11.40
N HIS A 167 -11.61 1.22 10.20
CA HIS A 167 -12.69 1.59 9.28
C HIS A 167 -12.54 0.85 7.95
N ASP A 168 -13.66 0.54 7.32
CA ASP A 168 -13.66 -0.01 5.98
C ASP A 168 -13.09 1.02 4.99
N SER A 169 -12.43 0.54 3.94
CA SER A 169 -11.74 1.41 2.97
C SER A 169 -12.69 2.29 2.13
N GLY A 170 -14.00 2.02 2.21
CA GLY A 170 -15.01 2.70 1.38
C GLY A 170 -15.19 2.09 -0.01
N VAL A 171 -14.39 1.08 -0.39
CA VAL A 171 -14.54 0.38 -1.68
C VAL A 171 -15.63 -0.68 -1.59
N SER A 172 -16.60 -0.61 -2.50
CA SER A 172 -17.67 -1.60 -2.63
C SER A 172 -17.28 -2.76 -3.55
N GLU A 173 -17.98 -3.89 -3.46
CA GLU A 173 -17.80 -5.03 -4.37
C GLU A 173 -18.02 -4.64 -5.83
N SER A 174 -19.03 -3.81 -6.13
CA SER A 174 -19.30 -3.33 -7.48
C SER A 174 -18.15 -2.50 -8.06
N GLN A 175 -17.43 -1.75 -7.24
CA GLN A 175 -16.25 -1.01 -7.66
C GLN A 175 -15.04 -1.93 -7.90
N LEU A 176 -14.88 -3.02 -7.13
CA LEU A 176 -13.86 -4.03 -7.41
C LEU A 176 -14.03 -4.66 -8.78
N HIS A 177 -15.25 -4.91 -9.23
CA HIS A 177 -15.55 -5.42 -10.58
C HIS A 177 -15.16 -4.46 -11.71
N GLN A 178 -14.94 -3.18 -11.42
CA GLN A 178 -14.54 -2.17 -12.39
C GLN A 178 -13.02 -2.03 -12.51
N ILE A 179 -12.23 -2.65 -11.63
CA ILE A 179 -10.77 -2.65 -11.72
C ILE A 179 -10.35 -3.45 -12.95
N ALA A 180 -9.87 -2.76 -13.98
CA ALA A 180 -9.55 -3.35 -15.27
C ALA A 180 -8.06 -3.70 -15.43
N CYS A 181 -7.18 -3.20 -14.56
CA CYS A 181 -5.75 -3.49 -14.64
C CYS A 181 -5.42 -4.90 -14.11
N PRO A 182 -4.37 -5.56 -14.65
CA PRO A 182 -3.84 -6.79 -14.10
C PRO A 182 -3.53 -6.63 -12.61
N THR A 183 -3.94 -7.61 -11.81
CA THR A 183 -3.81 -7.52 -10.34
C THR A 183 -3.26 -8.83 -9.78
N LEU A 184 -2.19 -8.76 -8.98
CA LEU A 184 -1.72 -9.86 -8.15
C LEU A 184 -2.17 -9.66 -6.71
N ILE A 185 -2.89 -10.62 -6.15
CA ILE A 185 -3.19 -10.70 -4.72
C ILE A 185 -2.26 -11.76 -4.12
N ILE A 186 -1.35 -11.34 -3.26
CA ILE A 186 -0.36 -12.21 -2.63
C ILE A 186 -0.45 -12.14 -1.10
N VAL A 187 -0.59 -13.31 -0.45
CA VAL A 187 -0.79 -13.39 1.00
C VAL A 187 -0.01 -14.56 1.60
N GLY A 188 0.34 -14.45 2.88
CA GLY A 188 0.92 -15.55 3.64
C GLY A 188 -0.13 -16.59 4.06
N TYR A 189 0.30 -17.84 4.31
CA TYR A 189 -0.58 -18.90 4.82
C TYR A 189 -1.15 -18.56 6.21
N ARG A 190 -0.36 -17.86 7.06
CA ARG A 190 -0.71 -17.43 8.42
C ARG A 190 -0.92 -15.91 8.49
N ASP A 191 -1.55 -15.33 7.45
CA ASP A 191 -1.78 -13.90 7.35
C ASP A 191 -2.73 -13.37 8.43
N LEU A 192 -2.67 -12.05 8.69
CA LEU A 192 -3.65 -11.31 9.52
C LEU A 192 -4.97 -11.16 8.77
N VAL A 193 -4.91 -10.94 7.46
CA VAL A 193 -6.08 -10.95 6.58
C VAL A 193 -6.58 -12.37 6.43
N THR A 194 -7.90 -12.56 6.54
CA THR A 194 -8.50 -13.88 6.44
C THR A 194 -8.43 -14.40 5.00
N LEU A 195 -8.20 -15.70 4.85
CA LEU A 195 -8.21 -16.34 3.53
C LEU A 195 -9.52 -16.12 2.78
N ARG A 196 -10.64 -16.07 3.51
CA ARG A 196 -11.96 -15.79 2.95
C ARG A 196 -11.98 -14.43 2.26
N HIS A 197 -11.44 -13.41 2.92
CA HIS A 197 -11.39 -12.05 2.39
C HIS A 197 -10.44 -11.93 1.19
N SER A 198 -9.24 -12.51 1.27
CA SER A 198 -8.29 -12.50 0.14
C SER A 198 -8.86 -13.21 -1.10
N LYS A 199 -9.58 -14.32 -0.90
CA LYS A 199 -10.30 -15.02 -1.99
C LYS A 199 -11.50 -14.21 -2.51
N PHE A 200 -12.16 -13.45 -1.66
CA PHE A 200 -13.22 -12.53 -2.07
C PHE A 200 -12.65 -11.47 -3.02
N LEU A 201 -11.57 -10.78 -2.65
CA LEU A 201 -10.90 -9.80 -3.52
C LEU A 201 -10.50 -10.44 -4.87
N ALA A 202 -9.88 -11.63 -4.84
CA ALA A 202 -9.45 -12.33 -6.04
C ALA A 202 -10.59 -12.74 -6.99
N ARG A 203 -11.79 -12.93 -6.48
CA ARG A 203 -12.98 -13.25 -7.30
C ARG A 203 -13.70 -11.99 -7.79
N SER A 204 -13.59 -10.90 -7.06
CA SER A 204 -14.27 -9.64 -7.37
C SER A 204 -13.48 -8.77 -8.36
N ILE A 205 -12.17 -8.94 -8.48
CA ILE A 205 -11.34 -8.21 -9.45
C ILE A 205 -11.17 -9.06 -10.71
N PRO A 206 -11.64 -8.61 -11.89
CA PRO A 206 -11.72 -9.44 -13.11
C PRO A 206 -10.40 -10.02 -13.58
N GLN A 207 -9.30 -9.25 -13.48
CA GLN A 207 -7.96 -9.67 -13.91
C GLN A 207 -7.04 -10.01 -12.74
N ALA A 208 -7.61 -10.56 -11.65
CA ALA A 208 -6.82 -10.91 -10.49
C ALA A 208 -6.22 -12.33 -10.57
N SER A 209 -4.93 -12.40 -10.29
CA SER A 209 -4.22 -13.63 -9.92
C SER A 209 -4.08 -13.72 -8.40
N PHE A 210 -4.14 -14.94 -7.86
CA PHE A 210 -4.08 -15.16 -6.42
C PHE A 210 -2.97 -16.13 -6.04
N VAL A 211 -2.07 -15.67 -5.17
CA VAL A 211 -0.95 -16.45 -4.65
C VAL A 211 -1.02 -16.52 -3.12
N ARG A 212 -0.95 -17.75 -2.57
CA ARG A 212 -0.89 -17.98 -1.13
C ARG A 212 0.37 -18.72 -0.76
N MET A 213 1.30 -18.05 -0.11
CA MET A 213 2.62 -18.57 0.20
C MET A 213 2.61 -19.46 1.43
N LYS A 214 2.97 -20.74 1.22
CA LYS A 214 3.04 -21.74 2.29
C LYS A 214 4.16 -21.39 3.30
N GLY A 215 3.85 -21.47 4.60
CA GLY A 215 4.82 -21.19 5.66
C GLY A 215 4.92 -19.71 6.05
N GLU A 216 4.44 -18.80 5.18
CA GLU A 216 4.59 -17.36 5.37
C GLU A 216 3.43 -16.74 6.18
N ASN A 217 3.68 -15.54 6.70
CA ASN A 217 2.72 -14.75 7.47
C ASN A 217 2.49 -13.37 6.81
N HIS A 218 1.84 -12.45 7.52
CA HIS A 218 1.53 -11.09 7.05
C HIS A 218 2.76 -10.32 6.54
N PHE A 219 3.94 -10.55 7.14
CA PHE A 219 5.19 -9.88 6.78
C PHE A 219 6.02 -10.66 5.76
N TYR A 220 5.40 -11.39 4.85
CA TYR A 220 6.04 -12.25 3.86
C TYR A 220 7.15 -11.54 3.08
N ALA A 221 6.87 -10.37 2.52
CA ALA A 221 7.84 -9.60 1.73
C ALA A 221 9.13 -9.28 2.49
N ARG A 222 9.05 -9.12 3.82
CA ARG A 222 10.20 -8.80 4.68
C ARG A 222 10.89 -10.06 5.20
N ARG A 223 10.14 -11.14 5.43
CA ARG A 223 10.66 -12.39 6.02
C ARG A 223 11.35 -13.28 5.01
N ASN A 224 10.86 -13.32 3.78
CA ASN A 224 11.37 -14.13 2.70
C ASN A 224 11.36 -13.29 1.40
N PRO A 225 12.23 -12.26 1.36
CA PRO A 225 12.22 -11.28 0.28
C PRO A 225 12.51 -11.88 -1.08
N ASP A 226 13.40 -12.86 -1.18
CA ASP A 226 13.77 -13.46 -2.47
C ASP A 226 12.58 -14.17 -3.11
N SER A 227 11.86 -14.99 -2.33
CA SER A 227 10.67 -15.68 -2.81
C SER A 227 9.55 -14.70 -3.15
N PHE A 228 9.32 -13.65 -2.31
CA PHE A 228 8.35 -12.61 -2.59
C PHE A 228 8.67 -11.88 -3.90
N ASN A 229 9.92 -11.45 -4.05
CA ASN A 229 10.38 -10.71 -5.21
C ASN A 229 10.26 -11.52 -6.51
N GLN A 230 10.54 -12.82 -6.46
CA GLN A 230 10.36 -13.73 -7.61
C GLN A 230 8.91 -13.82 -8.04
N GLU A 231 7.97 -14.00 -7.10
CA GLU A 231 6.52 -14.04 -7.40
C GLU A 231 6.03 -12.74 -8.03
N VAL A 232 6.45 -11.59 -7.47
CA VAL A 232 6.08 -10.27 -7.99
C VAL A 232 6.65 -10.05 -9.40
N LEU A 233 7.94 -10.32 -9.62
CA LEU A 233 8.56 -10.16 -10.94
C LEU A 233 7.96 -11.12 -11.98
N ALA A 234 7.66 -12.37 -11.59
CA ALA A 234 7.01 -13.31 -12.48
C ALA A 234 5.64 -12.80 -12.95
N PHE A 235 4.86 -12.24 -12.03
CA PHE A 235 3.58 -11.60 -12.38
C PHE A 235 3.80 -10.39 -13.30
N LEU A 236 4.64 -9.43 -12.91
CA LEU A 236 4.87 -8.20 -13.69
C LEU A 236 5.41 -8.51 -15.09
N ASN A 237 6.29 -9.50 -15.22
CA ASN A 237 6.76 -9.98 -16.53
C ASN A 237 5.64 -10.61 -17.36
N SER A 238 4.72 -11.35 -16.74
CA SER A 238 3.59 -11.99 -17.44
C SER A 238 2.58 -11.01 -18.01
N VAL A 239 2.51 -9.81 -17.45
CA VAL A 239 1.60 -8.72 -17.88
C VAL A 239 2.30 -7.62 -18.68
N GLY A 240 3.58 -7.82 -19.03
CA GLY A 240 4.33 -6.93 -19.90
C GLY A 240 4.91 -5.68 -19.23
N GLU A 241 4.99 -5.67 -17.89
CA GLU A 241 5.53 -4.54 -17.13
C GLU A 241 7.07 -4.57 -16.99
N VAL A 242 7.72 -5.69 -17.30
CA VAL A 242 9.19 -5.83 -17.29
C VAL A 242 9.69 -5.84 -18.71
N GLU A 243 10.40 -4.79 -19.13
CA GLU A 243 11.10 -4.77 -20.41
C GLU A 243 12.25 -5.78 -20.40
N LYS A 244 12.46 -6.48 -21.53
CA LYS A 244 13.52 -7.46 -21.70
C LYS A 244 14.87 -6.80 -21.96
#